data_8625ba8c56ab7ae35679cc3fa6e4e5d8
#
_entry.id   8625ba8c56ab7ae35679cc3fa6e4e5d8
#
_cell.length_a   1.000
_cell.length_b   1.000
_cell.length_c   1.000
_cell.angle_alpha   90.00
_cell.angle_beta   90.00
_cell.angle_gamma   90.00
#
_symmetry.space_group_name_H-M   'P 1'
#
loop_
_entity.id
_entity.type
_entity.pdbx_description
1 polymer ?
#
loop_
_entity_poly.entity_id
_entity_poly.type
_entity_poly.pdbx_seq_one_letter_code
_entity_poly.pdbx_strand_id
1 'polypeptide(L)'
;GVYGPLVIDAREPEPFSYERDYVVLLSDWSDEEPGQILRTLKKQSDYYNQHKRTLGDFIEDVGRDGWAATLAERSMWAQMNMTPTDLADVSGATYTFLLNGQAPGQPWCGLFRPGERLRLRVINASAMSYFDLRIPGVQMTVVAADGQHVVPVTVDELRIAVAETFDVLVQPGAGAHALFAQAMDRSGYALGTLASAPGLVAEAPAMDPRPLLGMTDMAMGAMDHGAMPGMDHGAMAAMDHGAMNATISHPTSETSNPLVDMQAVNPMPRLDDPGIGLRDNGRRVLRYADLKSTFADPDGREPSRTLTLHLTGHMEKFAWSFDGIPFAEAEPLRLRYGERLRIELVNDSMMAHPIHLHGLWSDLEDEHGRFQVRKHTIDMPPGTRRSYRVTADALGRWAYHCHLLYHMESGMFREVRVEEERHHEA
;
A
#
# COMPACT_ATOMS: atom_id res chain seq x y z
N GLY A 1 -5.23 15.20 -13.86
CA GLY A 1 -6.15 15.68 -12.85
C GLY A 1 -5.63 16.90 -12.11
N VAL A 2 -6.48 17.51 -11.30
CA VAL A 2 -6.06 18.60 -10.41
C VAL A 2 -5.81 17.98 -9.03
N TYR A 3 -4.62 18.18 -8.48
CA TYR A 3 -4.23 17.73 -7.15
C TYR A 3 -3.28 18.75 -6.52
N GLY A 4 -3.17 18.74 -5.19
CA GLY A 4 -2.26 19.59 -4.47
C GLY A 4 -2.28 19.27 -2.97
N PRO A 5 -1.28 19.74 -2.22
CA PRO A 5 -1.23 19.51 -0.78
C PRO A 5 -2.23 20.41 -0.05
N LEU A 6 -2.90 19.84 0.95
CA LEU A 6 -3.63 20.57 1.96
C LEU A 6 -2.91 20.37 3.30
N VAL A 7 -2.42 21.46 3.87
CA VAL A 7 -1.78 21.46 5.19
C VAL A 7 -2.74 22.06 6.20
N ILE A 8 -3.00 21.32 7.26
CA ILE A 8 -3.81 21.76 8.40
C ILE A 8 -2.87 21.91 9.60
N ASP A 9 -2.73 23.14 10.07
CA ASP A 9 -1.92 23.42 11.26
C ASP A 9 -2.61 22.89 12.52
N ALA A 10 -1.82 22.29 13.41
CA ALA A 10 -2.31 21.83 14.68
C ALA A 10 -2.82 22.99 15.55
N ARG A 11 -3.92 22.78 16.28
CA ARG A 11 -4.45 23.75 17.24
C ARG A 11 -3.51 23.94 18.42
N GLU A 12 -2.96 22.84 18.92
CA GLU A 12 -1.99 22.82 20.02
C GLU A 12 -0.56 22.77 19.44
N PRO A 13 0.44 23.25 20.18
CA PRO A 13 1.83 23.13 19.76
C PRO A 13 2.21 21.68 19.46
N GLU A 14 2.97 21.48 18.39
CA GLU A 14 3.49 20.17 18.01
C GLU A 14 4.40 19.60 19.12
N PRO A 15 4.37 18.28 19.41
CA PRO A 15 5.20 17.68 20.45
C PRO A 15 6.69 17.54 20.06
N PHE A 16 7.06 18.08 18.93
CA PHE A 16 8.43 18.09 18.40
C PHE A 16 8.77 19.47 17.80
N SER A 17 10.06 19.78 17.70
CA SER A 17 10.54 21.06 17.14
C SER A 17 11.22 20.82 15.79
N TYR A 18 11.14 21.82 14.94
CA TYR A 18 11.84 21.90 13.64
C TYR A 18 12.07 23.36 13.29
N GLU A 19 13.06 23.65 12.47
CA GLU A 19 13.39 24.99 11.99
C GLU A 19 12.83 25.26 10.60
N ARG A 20 12.52 24.19 9.83
CA ARG A 20 11.92 24.29 8.49
C ARG A 20 10.85 23.24 8.29
N ASP A 21 9.88 23.58 7.45
CA ASP A 21 8.77 22.72 7.08
C ASP A 21 8.65 22.71 5.55
N TYR A 22 8.71 21.51 4.97
CA TYR A 22 8.60 21.32 3.53
C TYR A 22 7.52 20.28 3.23
N VAL A 23 6.68 20.58 2.25
CA VAL A 23 5.82 19.57 1.62
C VAL A 23 6.64 18.83 0.58
N VAL A 24 6.55 17.51 0.62
CA VAL A 24 7.13 16.57 -0.36
C VAL A 24 5.97 15.81 -1.01
N LEU A 25 5.45 16.37 -2.11
CA LEU A 25 4.34 15.81 -2.85
C LEU A 25 4.88 14.89 -3.95
N LEU A 26 4.67 13.60 -3.80
CA LEU A 26 4.98 12.59 -4.80
C LEU A 26 3.77 12.38 -5.72
N SER A 27 4.00 12.28 -7.00
CA SER A 27 2.94 12.02 -7.98
C SER A 27 3.46 11.34 -9.23
N ASP A 28 2.54 10.79 -10.01
CA ASP A 28 2.76 10.22 -11.32
C ASP A 28 2.07 11.09 -12.39
N TRP A 29 2.70 11.24 -13.53
CA TRP A 29 2.20 12.01 -14.65
C TRP A 29 2.33 11.23 -15.94
N SER A 30 1.31 11.26 -16.77
CA SER A 30 1.37 10.74 -18.14
C SER A 30 0.82 11.78 -19.12
N ASP A 31 1.40 11.82 -20.31
CA ASP A 31 0.88 12.59 -21.44
C ASP A 31 -0.27 11.85 -22.15
N GLU A 32 -0.49 10.57 -21.82
CA GLU A 32 -1.66 9.84 -22.29
C GLU A 32 -2.92 10.28 -21.53
N GLU A 33 -4.00 10.38 -22.26
CA GLU A 33 -5.34 10.61 -21.69
C GLU A 33 -5.70 9.50 -20.70
N PRO A 34 -6.10 9.81 -19.44
CA PRO A 34 -6.42 8.79 -18.44
C PRO A 34 -7.47 7.77 -18.88
N GLY A 35 -8.49 8.21 -19.64
CA GLY A 35 -9.48 7.32 -20.23
C GLY A 35 -8.89 6.40 -21.32
N GLN A 36 -7.80 6.78 -21.97
CA GLN A 36 -7.10 5.90 -22.90
C GLN A 36 -6.31 4.84 -22.15
N ILE A 37 -5.59 5.22 -21.10
CA ILE A 37 -4.89 4.27 -20.22
C ILE A 37 -5.87 3.22 -19.70
N LEU A 38 -7.04 3.62 -19.15
CA LEU A 38 -8.04 2.69 -18.68
C LEU A 38 -8.56 1.75 -19.79
N ARG A 39 -8.83 2.27 -20.98
CA ARG A 39 -9.24 1.43 -22.11
C ARG A 39 -8.16 0.44 -22.52
N THR A 40 -6.90 0.83 -22.43
CA THR A 40 -5.75 -0.03 -22.72
C THR A 40 -5.65 -1.14 -21.68
N LEU A 41 -5.74 -0.82 -20.38
CA LEU A 41 -5.74 -1.81 -19.30
C LEU A 41 -6.89 -2.81 -19.43
N LYS A 42 -8.10 -2.36 -19.79
CA LYS A 42 -9.25 -3.26 -20.06
C LYS A 42 -9.12 -4.14 -21.29
N LYS A 43 -8.21 -3.85 -22.20
CA LYS A 43 -7.90 -4.71 -23.36
C LYS A 43 -6.72 -5.63 -23.09
N GLN A 44 -5.76 -5.16 -22.34
CA GLN A 44 -4.54 -5.84 -22.00
C GLN A 44 -4.01 -5.26 -20.70
N SER A 45 -4.30 -5.91 -19.58
CA SER A 45 -3.98 -5.43 -18.22
C SER A 45 -2.47 -5.27 -17.98
N ASP A 46 -1.65 -6.09 -18.61
CA ASP A 46 -0.18 -6.09 -18.52
C ASP A 46 0.52 -5.20 -19.58
N TYR A 47 -0.23 -4.32 -20.28
CA TYR A 47 0.30 -3.52 -21.38
C TYR A 47 1.48 -2.63 -20.95
N TYR A 48 1.39 -2.01 -19.79
CA TYR A 48 2.42 -1.11 -19.25
C TYR A 48 3.51 -1.84 -18.45
N ASN A 49 3.41 -3.17 -18.29
CA ASN A 49 4.50 -3.96 -17.71
C ASN A 49 5.58 -4.21 -18.76
N GLN A 50 6.66 -3.40 -18.74
CA GLN A 50 7.81 -3.55 -19.64
C GLN A 50 8.76 -4.67 -19.24
N HIS A 51 8.47 -5.40 -18.17
CA HIS A 51 9.38 -6.36 -17.55
C HIS A 51 8.81 -7.77 -17.53
N LYS A 52 8.00 -8.07 -18.55
CA LYS A 52 7.47 -9.42 -18.75
C LYS A 52 8.60 -10.44 -18.87
N ARG A 53 8.40 -11.58 -18.24
CA ARG A 53 9.34 -12.71 -18.34
C ARG A 53 9.51 -13.13 -19.79
N THR A 54 10.77 -13.26 -20.22
CA THR A 54 11.17 -13.63 -21.56
C THR A 54 11.49 -15.13 -21.65
N LEU A 55 11.76 -15.61 -22.88
CA LEU A 55 12.30 -16.97 -23.09
C LEU A 55 13.70 -17.11 -22.49
N GLY A 56 14.48 -16.03 -22.43
CA GLY A 56 15.79 -16.01 -21.76
C GLY A 56 15.64 -16.32 -20.26
N ASP A 57 14.73 -15.61 -19.58
CA ASP A 57 14.44 -15.84 -18.16
C ASP A 57 13.97 -17.28 -17.91
N PHE A 58 13.19 -17.85 -18.84
CA PHE A 58 12.78 -19.26 -18.73
C PHE A 58 13.99 -20.22 -18.78
N ILE A 59 14.94 -19.99 -19.67
CA ILE A 59 16.14 -20.83 -19.78
C ILE A 59 17.00 -20.70 -18.52
N GLU A 60 17.13 -19.49 -17.98
CA GLU A 60 17.85 -19.25 -16.71
C GLU A 60 17.17 -19.93 -15.54
N ASP A 61 15.82 -19.82 -15.43
CA ASP A 61 15.03 -20.50 -14.40
C ASP A 61 15.19 -22.01 -14.47
N VAL A 62 15.14 -22.60 -15.69
CA VAL A 62 15.38 -24.04 -15.88
C VAL A 62 16.80 -24.45 -15.45
N GLY A 63 17.77 -23.60 -15.72
CA GLY A 63 19.18 -23.83 -15.31
C GLY A 63 19.35 -23.81 -13.78
N ARG A 64 18.61 -22.97 -13.09
CA ARG A 64 18.66 -22.79 -11.63
C ARG A 64 17.80 -23.83 -10.89
N ASP A 65 16.56 -24.01 -11.27
CA ASP A 65 15.52 -24.71 -10.51
C ASP A 65 15.14 -26.08 -11.13
N GLY A 66 15.58 -26.33 -12.36
CA GLY A 66 15.23 -27.51 -13.13
C GLY A 66 13.89 -27.38 -13.89
N TRP A 67 13.75 -28.21 -14.93
CA TRP A 67 12.62 -28.15 -15.87
C TRP A 67 11.25 -28.31 -15.19
N ALA A 68 11.10 -29.30 -14.31
CA ALA A 68 9.81 -29.63 -13.69
C ALA A 68 9.34 -28.51 -12.74
N ALA A 69 10.24 -27.95 -11.91
CA ALA A 69 9.93 -26.87 -10.98
C ALA A 69 9.56 -25.58 -11.74
N THR A 70 10.35 -25.23 -12.76
CA THR A 70 10.08 -24.05 -13.60
C THR A 70 8.72 -24.14 -14.30
N LEU A 71 8.39 -25.29 -14.88
CA LEU A 71 7.06 -25.47 -15.51
C LEU A 71 5.92 -25.40 -14.51
N ALA A 72 6.08 -26.01 -13.32
CA ALA A 72 5.06 -25.95 -12.28
C ALA A 72 4.81 -24.51 -11.81
N GLU A 73 5.87 -23.75 -11.53
CA GLU A 73 5.79 -22.33 -11.15
C GLU A 73 5.11 -21.50 -12.25
N ARG A 74 5.57 -21.64 -13.51
CA ARG A 74 4.98 -20.92 -14.64
C ARG A 74 3.51 -21.25 -14.86
N SER A 75 3.12 -22.53 -14.66
CA SER A 75 1.72 -22.95 -14.76
C SER A 75 0.85 -22.31 -13.67
N MET A 76 1.34 -22.20 -12.43
CA MET A 76 0.61 -21.52 -11.36
C MET A 76 0.37 -20.05 -11.68
N TRP A 77 1.41 -19.33 -12.11
CA TRP A 77 1.26 -17.93 -12.51
C TRP A 77 0.28 -17.75 -13.69
N ALA A 78 0.34 -18.65 -14.68
CA ALA A 78 -0.59 -18.62 -15.80
C ALA A 78 -2.05 -18.85 -15.39
N GLN A 79 -2.31 -19.72 -14.39
CA GLN A 79 -3.65 -19.94 -13.86
C GLN A 79 -4.22 -18.70 -13.16
N MET A 80 -3.36 -17.83 -12.61
CA MET A 80 -3.74 -16.58 -11.99
C MET A 80 -3.80 -15.40 -12.98
N ASN A 81 -3.58 -15.65 -14.26
CA ASN A 81 -3.50 -14.61 -15.30
C ASN A 81 -2.48 -13.50 -15.00
N MET A 82 -1.36 -13.86 -14.33
CA MET A 82 -0.32 -12.93 -13.87
C MET A 82 1.09 -13.43 -14.09
N THR A 83 2.03 -12.53 -13.87
CA THR A 83 3.46 -12.82 -13.76
C THR A 83 4.03 -12.26 -12.44
N PRO A 84 5.14 -12.81 -11.91
CA PRO A 84 5.80 -12.28 -10.70
C PRO A 84 6.23 -10.81 -10.82
N THR A 85 6.23 -10.25 -12.01
CA THR A 85 6.63 -8.86 -12.30
C THR A 85 5.46 -7.88 -12.31
N ASP A 86 4.22 -8.35 -12.14
CA ASP A 86 3.01 -7.52 -12.13
C ASP A 86 2.81 -6.87 -10.76
N LEU A 87 3.63 -5.85 -10.45
CA LEU A 87 3.61 -5.10 -9.20
C LEU A 87 2.84 -3.78 -9.31
N ALA A 88 2.66 -3.30 -10.54
CA ALA A 88 1.94 -2.07 -10.85
C ALA A 88 1.27 -2.19 -12.22
N ASP A 89 0.02 -1.79 -12.31
CA ASP A 89 -0.74 -1.82 -13.58
C ASP A 89 -0.23 -0.78 -14.58
N VAL A 90 0.21 0.37 -14.06
CA VAL A 90 0.79 1.45 -14.86
C VAL A 90 2.16 1.79 -14.30
N SER A 91 3.17 1.75 -15.13
CA SER A 91 4.57 1.89 -14.75
C SER A 91 5.23 3.11 -15.39
N GLY A 92 6.53 3.28 -15.16
CA GLY A 92 7.37 4.25 -15.85
C GLY A 92 7.42 4.07 -17.39
N ALA A 93 6.69 3.09 -17.93
CA ALA A 93 6.45 2.95 -19.36
C ALA A 93 5.72 4.17 -19.95
N THR A 94 4.78 4.73 -19.19
CA THR A 94 4.04 5.94 -19.56
C THR A 94 4.12 7.02 -18.48
N TYR A 95 4.43 6.66 -17.23
CA TYR A 95 4.52 7.63 -16.15
C TYR A 95 5.89 8.29 -16.03
N THR A 96 5.88 9.60 -15.85
CA THR A 96 6.99 10.36 -15.27
C THR A 96 6.67 10.57 -13.79
N PHE A 97 7.55 10.13 -12.90
CA PHE A 97 7.38 10.32 -11.47
C PHE A 97 7.89 11.70 -11.04
N LEU A 98 7.07 12.43 -10.30
CA LEU A 98 7.32 13.81 -9.94
C LEU A 98 7.47 13.99 -8.43
N LEU A 99 8.33 14.90 -8.02
CA LEU A 99 8.40 15.45 -6.68
C LEU A 99 8.13 16.96 -6.73
N ASN A 100 7.05 17.39 -6.07
CA ASN A 100 6.55 18.76 -6.11
C ASN A 100 6.36 19.29 -7.55
N GLY A 101 5.87 18.42 -8.45
CA GLY A 101 5.63 18.74 -9.86
C GLY A 101 6.88 18.81 -10.74
N GLN A 102 8.05 18.47 -10.20
CA GLN A 102 9.33 18.47 -10.93
C GLN A 102 9.75 17.03 -11.28
N ALA A 103 10.17 16.85 -12.53
CA ALA A 103 10.75 15.59 -12.99
C ALA A 103 12.21 15.44 -12.53
N PRO A 104 12.75 14.21 -12.48
CA PRO A 104 14.13 13.97 -12.01
C PRO A 104 15.23 14.75 -12.76
N GLY A 105 15.01 15.12 -14.03
CA GLY A 105 15.95 15.92 -14.81
C GLY A 105 16.09 17.38 -14.34
N GLN A 106 15.15 17.86 -13.55
CA GLN A 106 15.16 19.19 -12.92
C GLN A 106 14.57 19.05 -11.51
N PRO A 107 15.31 18.44 -10.56
CA PRO A 107 14.78 18.09 -9.27
C PRO A 107 14.44 19.33 -8.43
N TRP A 108 13.32 19.24 -7.70
CA TRP A 108 12.97 20.23 -6.67
C TRP A 108 14.10 20.37 -5.63
N CYS A 109 14.31 21.60 -5.14
CA CYS A 109 15.35 21.89 -4.15
C CYS A 109 14.79 22.60 -2.92
N GLY A 110 14.99 21.99 -1.75
CA GLY A 110 14.74 22.57 -0.43
C GLY A 110 16.05 23.03 0.22
N LEU A 111 16.16 24.34 0.54
CA LEU A 111 17.35 24.88 1.17
C LEU A 111 17.30 24.77 2.70
N PHE A 112 18.40 24.39 3.32
CA PHE A 112 18.52 24.34 4.77
C PHE A 112 19.91 24.84 5.24
N ARG A 113 20.08 25.08 6.55
CA ARG A 113 21.38 25.35 7.16
C ARG A 113 21.85 24.08 7.88
N PRO A 114 23.14 23.73 7.81
CA PRO A 114 23.66 22.57 8.52
C PRO A 114 23.32 22.62 10.02
N GLY A 115 22.76 21.52 10.54
CA GLY A 115 22.29 21.42 11.92
C GLY A 115 20.79 21.77 12.13
N GLU A 116 20.12 22.39 11.16
CA GLU A 116 18.68 22.58 11.23
C GLU A 116 17.95 21.22 11.15
N ARG A 117 16.90 21.07 11.94
CA ARG A 117 15.95 19.97 11.85
C ARG A 117 14.83 20.38 10.90
N LEU A 118 14.61 19.55 9.90
CA LEU A 118 13.59 19.78 8.88
C LEU A 118 12.41 18.85 9.13
N ARG A 119 11.18 19.35 9.02
CA ARG A 119 9.98 18.55 8.86
C ARG A 119 9.70 18.37 7.38
N LEU A 120 9.56 17.16 6.93
CA LEU A 120 9.12 16.82 5.58
C LEU A 120 7.72 16.20 5.69
N ARG A 121 6.73 16.87 5.09
CA ARG A 121 5.35 16.39 4.99
C ARG A 121 5.24 15.61 3.68
N VAL A 122 5.47 14.31 3.75
CA VAL A 122 5.45 13.43 2.58
C VAL A 122 4.02 13.02 2.28
N ILE A 123 3.58 13.28 1.06
CA ILE A 123 2.24 12.98 0.57
C ILE A 123 2.37 12.21 -0.72
N ASN A 124 1.74 11.04 -0.82
CA ASN A 124 1.62 10.36 -2.10
C ASN A 124 0.28 10.71 -2.77
N ALA A 125 0.34 11.61 -3.73
CA ALA A 125 -0.79 12.08 -4.53
C ALA A 125 -0.84 11.44 -5.94
N SER A 126 -0.20 10.28 -6.12
CA SER A 126 -0.21 9.54 -7.38
C SER A 126 -1.60 8.98 -7.70
N ALA A 127 -1.83 8.72 -8.96
CA ALA A 127 -3.00 7.98 -9.41
C ALA A 127 -2.88 6.48 -9.16
N MET A 128 -1.66 5.91 -9.37
CA MET A 128 -1.44 4.45 -9.33
C MET A 128 -0.14 4.04 -8.64
N SER A 129 0.77 4.98 -8.34
CA SER A 129 2.15 4.62 -7.99
C SER A 129 2.43 4.62 -6.49
N TYR A 130 2.96 3.51 -5.99
CA TYR A 130 3.59 3.41 -4.67
C TYR A 130 5.04 3.84 -4.76
N PHE A 131 5.56 4.46 -3.72
CA PHE A 131 6.96 4.84 -3.65
C PHE A 131 7.67 4.28 -2.42
N ASP A 132 8.94 3.93 -2.60
CA ASP A 132 9.88 3.66 -1.53
C ASP A 132 10.80 4.88 -1.41
N LEU A 133 10.63 5.65 -0.33
CA LEU A 133 11.34 6.91 -0.08
C LEU A 133 12.52 6.68 0.86
N ARG A 134 13.69 7.19 0.49
CA ARG A 134 14.87 7.27 1.34
C ARG A 134 15.69 8.54 1.08
N ILE A 135 16.51 8.90 2.03
CA ILE A 135 17.53 9.94 1.90
C ILE A 135 18.88 9.30 2.23
N PRO A 136 19.68 8.89 1.22
CA PRO A 136 20.93 8.18 1.47
C PRO A 136 21.83 8.89 2.48
N GLY A 137 22.21 8.17 3.54
CA GLY A 137 23.06 8.70 4.61
C GLY A 137 22.36 9.61 5.63
N VAL A 138 21.04 9.82 5.53
CA VAL A 138 20.26 10.60 6.49
C VAL A 138 19.09 9.77 7.00
N GLN A 139 19.01 9.57 8.31
CA GLN A 139 17.88 8.88 8.92
C GLN A 139 16.64 9.79 8.99
N MET A 140 15.48 9.19 8.85
CA MET A 140 14.16 9.83 8.92
C MET A 140 13.47 9.38 10.20
N THR A 141 13.01 10.33 11.03
CA THR A 141 12.19 10.02 12.20
C THR A 141 10.74 10.32 11.87
N VAL A 142 9.93 9.29 11.70
CA VAL A 142 8.49 9.40 11.47
C VAL A 142 7.81 9.88 12.75
N VAL A 143 7.04 10.96 12.68
CA VAL A 143 6.35 11.59 13.83
C VAL A 143 4.84 11.70 13.62
N ALA A 144 4.35 11.56 12.40
CA ALA A 144 2.93 11.47 12.11
C ALA A 144 2.67 10.54 10.91
N ALA A 145 1.50 9.90 10.91
CA ALA A 145 0.95 9.13 9.81
C ALA A 145 -0.48 9.59 9.57
N ASP A 146 -0.84 9.86 8.31
CA ASP A 146 -2.16 10.35 7.90
C ASP A 146 -2.66 11.53 8.77
N GLY A 147 -1.74 12.48 9.07
CA GLY A 147 -2.03 13.67 9.87
C GLY A 147 -2.21 13.43 11.37
N GLN A 148 -1.98 12.20 11.86
CA GLN A 148 -2.09 11.85 13.28
C GLN A 148 -0.71 11.55 13.87
N HIS A 149 -0.44 12.10 15.06
CA HIS A 149 0.86 11.90 15.72
C HIS A 149 1.07 10.43 16.11
N VAL A 150 2.26 9.94 15.81
CA VAL A 150 2.72 8.61 16.22
C VAL A 150 3.91 8.72 17.17
N VAL A 151 4.13 7.67 17.95
CA VAL A 151 5.36 7.52 18.73
C VAL A 151 6.53 7.58 17.76
N PRO A 152 7.49 8.51 17.92
CA PRO A 152 8.57 8.69 16.96
C PRO A 152 9.35 7.40 16.68
N VAL A 153 9.51 7.06 15.42
CA VAL A 153 10.28 5.90 14.98
C VAL A 153 11.29 6.30 13.90
N THR A 154 12.57 5.95 14.10
CA THR A 154 13.65 6.29 13.17
C THR A 154 13.89 5.15 12.21
N VAL A 155 13.94 5.48 10.93
CA VAL A 155 14.10 4.54 9.81
C VAL A 155 15.05 5.11 8.74
N ASP A 156 15.57 4.23 7.89
CA ASP A 156 16.38 4.60 6.73
C ASP A 156 15.50 4.74 5.47
N GLU A 157 14.37 4.06 5.43
CA GLU A 157 13.47 3.99 4.28
C GLU A 157 12.02 3.76 4.71
N LEU A 158 11.07 4.25 3.92
CA LEU A 158 9.66 3.97 4.12
C LEU A 158 8.96 3.78 2.76
N ARG A 159 8.00 2.84 2.71
CA ARG A 159 7.02 2.74 1.63
C ARG A 159 5.85 3.66 1.93
N ILE A 160 5.37 4.34 0.90
CA ILE A 160 4.16 5.16 0.98
C ILE A 160 3.18 4.75 -0.12
N ALA A 161 2.04 4.22 0.29
CA ALA A 161 0.94 3.87 -0.61
C ALA A 161 0.23 5.13 -1.12
N VAL A 162 -0.55 4.99 -2.19
CA VAL A 162 -1.36 6.11 -2.71
C VAL A 162 -2.31 6.61 -1.62
N ALA A 163 -2.40 7.92 -1.47
CA ALA A 163 -3.15 8.65 -0.44
C ALA A 163 -2.65 8.52 1.00
N GLU A 164 -1.60 7.77 1.29
CA GLU A 164 -0.97 7.85 2.61
C GLU A 164 -0.16 9.14 2.75
N THR A 165 0.00 9.60 3.99
CA THR A 165 0.89 10.70 4.34
C THR A 165 1.75 10.36 5.55
N PHE A 166 3.00 10.85 5.52
CA PHE A 166 3.92 10.73 6.66
C PHE A 166 4.63 12.05 6.90
N ASP A 167 4.68 12.48 8.17
CA ASP A 167 5.57 13.55 8.55
C ASP A 167 6.86 12.96 9.13
N VAL A 168 7.98 13.36 8.57
CA VAL A 168 9.29 12.89 9.01
C VAL A 168 10.20 14.06 9.40
N LEU A 169 10.95 13.89 10.48
CA LEU A 169 12.01 14.80 10.89
C LEU A 169 13.35 14.29 10.39
N VAL A 170 14.13 15.17 9.77
CA VAL A 170 15.48 14.88 9.30
C VAL A 170 16.44 15.98 9.72
N GLN A 171 17.71 15.65 9.94
CA GLN A 171 18.76 16.62 10.28
C GLN A 171 19.99 16.35 9.40
N PRO A 172 19.96 16.79 8.13
CA PRO A 172 21.05 16.54 7.20
C PRO A 172 22.31 17.37 7.55
N GLY A 173 23.47 16.81 7.28
CA GLY A 173 24.75 17.51 7.33
C GLY A 173 24.91 18.51 6.18
N ALA A 174 26.06 19.20 6.13
CA ALA A 174 26.37 20.08 4.99
C ALA A 174 26.45 19.28 3.68
N GLY A 175 26.02 19.92 2.57
CA GLY A 175 26.06 19.32 1.25
C GLY A 175 24.69 19.25 0.56
N ALA A 176 24.58 18.36 -0.40
CA ALA A 176 23.33 18.02 -1.10
C ALA A 176 22.94 16.57 -0.76
N HIS A 177 21.66 16.38 -0.40
CA HIS A 177 21.10 15.09 -0.04
C HIS A 177 19.92 14.78 -0.95
N ALA A 178 19.92 13.60 -1.57
CA ALA A 178 18.84 13.16 -2.44
C ALA A 178 17.59 12.75 -1.64
N LEU A 179 16.47 13.43 -1.86
CA LEU A 179 15.15 12.89 -1.57
C LEU A 179 14.81 11.94 -2.73
N PHE A 180 15.00 10.66 -2.53
CA PHE A 180 14.88 9.65 -3.58
C PHE A 180 13.67 8.75 -3.30
N ALA A 181 12.69 8.81 -4.18
CA ALA A 181 11.47 8.02 -4.12
C ALA A 181 11.36 7.14 -5.36
N GLN A 182 11.78 5.87 -5.25
CA GLN A 182 11.68 4.92 -6.35
C GLN A 182 10.29 4.27 -6.37
N ALA A 183 9.75 4.06 -7.57
CA ALA A 183 8.51 3.33 -7.73
C ALA A 183 8.66 1.88 -7.23
N MET A 184 7.60 1.32 -6.65
CA MET A 184 7.61 -0.04 -6.07
C MET A 184 8.05 -1.11 -7.07
N ASP A 185 7.66 -0.96 -8.34
CA ASP A 185 8.02 -1.86 -9.45
C ASP A 185 9.40 -1.60 -10.05
N ARG A 186 10.12 -0.56 -9.56
CA ARG A 186 11.44 -0.13 -10.06
C ARG A 186 11.44 0.30 -11.53
N SER A 187 10.32 0.80 -12.04
CA SER A 187 10.24 1.35 -13.41
C SER A 187 10.74 2.79 -13.53
N GLY A 188 11.00 3.46 -12.40
CA GLY A 188 11.51 4.82 -12.34
C GLY A 188 11.50 5.38 -10.92
N TYR A 189 11.76 6.69 -10.80
CA TYR A 189 11.82 7.39 -9.50
C TYR A 189 11.45 8.86 -9.62
N ALA A 190 11.02 9.45 -8.51
CA ALA A 190 10.96 10.88 -8.29
C ALA A 190 12.20 11.32 -7.49
N LEU A 191 12.69 12.53 -7.75
CA LEU A 191 13.92 13.06 -7.13
C LEU A 191 13.73 14.49 -6.64
N GLY A 192 14.19 14.75 -5.43
CA GLY A 192 14.38 16.09 -4.88
C GLY A 192 15.77 16.25 -4.28
N THR A 193 16.16 17.47 -4.01
CA THR A 193 17.43 17.80 -3.34
C THR A 193 17.15 18.58 -2.06
N LEU A 194 17.72 18.17 -0.94
CA LEU A 194 17.92 19.02 0.23
C LEU A 194 19.35 19.56 0.16
N ALA A 195 19.49 20.89 0.09
CA ALA A 195 20.78 21.54 -0.15
C ALA A 195 21.14 22.56 0.92
N SER A 196 22.37 22.50 1.43
CA SER A 196 22.87 23.47 2.42
C SER A 196 23.29 24.81 1.81
N ALA A 197 23.34 24.91 0.48
CA ALA A 197 23.63 26.16 -0.25
C ALA A 197 22.95 26.12 -1.63
N PRO A 198 22.58 27.31 -2.19
CA PRO A 198 22.05 27.39 -3.54
C PRO A 198 22.99 26.80 -4.60
N GLY A 199 22.44 26.15 -5.61
CA GLY A 199 23.18 25.54 -6.73
C GLY A 199 23.76 24.16 -6.46
N LEU A 200 23.68 23.64 -5.23
CA LEU A 200 23.99 22.25 -4.93
C LEU A 200 22.84 21.36 -5.40
N VAL A 201 23.15 20.29 -6.14
CA VAL A 201 22.20 19.30 -6.62
C VAL A 201 22.68 17.91 -6.19
N ALA A 202 21.80 17.10 -5.65
CA ALA A 202 22.11 15.74 -5.28
C ALA A 202 22.02 14.82 -6.49
N GLU A 203 22.95 13.89 -6.62
CA GLU A 203 22.88 12.81 -7.59
C GLU A 203 21.86 11.76 -7.15
N ALA A 204 21.12 11.21 -8.11
CA ALA A 204 20.21 10.10 -7.85
C ALA A 204 21.03 8.85 -7.48
N PRO A 205 20.73 8.17 -6.38
CA PRO A 205 21.34 6.88 -6.09
C PRO A 205 20.87 5.82 -7.10
N ALA A 206 21.60 4.72 -7.19
CA ALA A 206 21.11 3.57 -7.96
C ALA A 206 19.76 3.09 -7.41
N MET A 207 18.86 2.72 -8.31
CA MET A 207 17.62 2.02 -7.93
C MET A 207 17.97 0.64 -7.38
N ASP A 208 17.13 0.17 -6.45
CA ASP A 208 17.25 -1.19 -5.94
C ASP A 208 16.88 -2.22 -7.04
N PRO A 209 17.33 -3.47 -6.88
CA PRO A 209 16.91 -4.54 -7.78
C PRO A 209 15.38 -4.65 -7.84
N ARG A 210 14.87 -5.02 -9.01
CA ARG A 210 13.44 -5.23 -9.21
C ARG A 210 12.97 -6.39 -8.36
N PRO A 211 11.92 -6.20 -7.54
CA PRO A 211 11.33 -7.27 -6.78
C PRO A 211 10.47 -8.19 -7.66
N LEU A 212 10.36 -9.43 -7.22
CA LEU A 212 9.47 -10.43 -7.82
C LEU A 212 8.47 -10.89 -6.76
N LEU A 213 7.19 -10.95 -7.12
CA LEU A 213 6.16 -11.55 -6.28
C LEU A 213 6.46 -13.05 -6.07
N GLY A 214 6.31 -13.51 -4.84
CA GLY A 214 6.35 -14.92 -4.49
C GLY A 214 4.98 -15.46 -4.09
N MET A 215 4.80 -16.77 -4.12
CA MET A 215 3.54 -17.43 -3.67
C MET A 215 3.24 -17.13 -2.21
N THR A 216 4.26 -16.94 -1.37
CA THR A 216 4.10 -16.53 0.02
C THR A 216 3.56 -15.12 0.17
N ASP A 217 3.82 -14.23 -0.80
CA ASP A 217 3.26 -12.87 -0.79
C ASP A 217 1.75 -12.87 -0.99
N MET A 218 1.22 -13.88 -1.66
CA MET A 218 -0.19 -14.00 -1.99
C MET A 218 -0.99 -14.86 -1.00
N ALA A 219 -0.38 -15.31 0.11
CA ALA A 219 -0.99 -16.22 1.09
C ALA A 219 -1.63 -17.46 0.45
N MET A 220 -1.14 -17.85 -0.71
CA MET A 220 -1.40 -19.17 -1.28
C MET A 220 -0.56 -20.14 -0.46
N GLY A 221 -1.19 -20.91 0.41
CA GLY A 221 -0.50 -21.85 1.30
C GLY A 221 0.48 -22.70 0.52
N ALA A 222 1.58 -23.12 1.16
CA ALA A 222 2.47 -24.10 0.56
C ALA A 222 1.61 -25.29 0.12
N MET A 223 1.37 -25.42 -1.18
CA MET A 223 0.81 -26.66 -1.70
C MET A 223 1.77 -27.75 -1.26
N ASP A 224 1.25 -28.69 -0.49
CA ASP A 224 2.00 -29.85 -0.03
C ASP A 224 2.55 -30.55 -1.28
N HIS A 225 3.78 -30.22 -1.65
CA HIS A 225 4.51 -30.93 -2.68
C HIS A 225 4.81 -32.31 -2.10
N GLY A 226 3.81 -33.18 -2.19
CA GLY A 226 3.93 -34.57 -1.81
C GLY A 226 5.24 -35.13 -2.30
N ALA A 227 6.14 -35.36 -1.35
CA ALA A 227 7.33 -36.18 -1.45
C ALA A 227 8.23 -35.96 -2.69
N MET A 228 9.07 -34.95 -2.65
CA MET A 228 10.37 -35.02 -3.31
C MET A 228 11.40 -35.65 -2.34
N PRO A 229 11.95 -36.82 -2.59
CA PRO A 229 12.98 -37.41 -1.73
C PRO A 229 14.30 -36.63 -1.94
N GLY A 230 14.77 -35.89 -0.93
CA GLY A 230 16.15 -35.42 -0.92
C GLY A 230 16.47 -34.03 -0.43
N MET A 231 15.58 -33.31 0.25
CA MET A 231 15.96 -32.07 0.93
C MET A 231 15.83 -32.22 2.45
N ASP A 232 16.94 -32.01 3.12
CA ASP A 232 17.09 -32.08 4.57
C ASP A 232 16.37 -30.87 5.23
N HIS A 233 15.25 -31.13 5.91
CA HIS A 233 14.43 -30.13 6.61
C HIS A 233 14.91 -29.80 8.03
N GLY A 234 16.20 -29.78 8.27
CA GLY A 234 16.80 -29.61 9.59
C GLY A 234 16.78 -28.24 10.25
N ALA A 235 16.23 -27.18 9.64
CA ALA A 235 16.42 -25.82 10.15
C ALA A 235 15.15 -24.95 10.30
N MET A 236 13.94 -25.49 10.17
CA MET A 236 12.70 -24.70 10.33
C MET A 236 11.72 -25.19 11.41
N ALA A 237 12.23 -25.81 12.45
CA ALA A 237 11.43 -26.33 13.57
C ALA A 237 11.63 -25.50 14.84
N ALA A 238 11.36 -24.21 14.85
CA ALA A 238 11.24 -23.41 16.08
C ALA A 238 10.47 -22.09 15.86
N MET A 239 9.31 -22.13 15.20
CA MET A 239 8.31 -21.07 15.37
C MET A 239 7.02 -21.72 15.81
N ASP A 240 6.56 -21.29 16.99
CA ASP A 240 5.33 -21.75 17.63
C ASP A 240 4.13 -21.39 16.75
N HIS A 241 3.61 -22.33 16.00
CA HIS A 241 2.42 -22.21 15.17
C HIS A 241 1.12 -22.45 15.97
N GLY A 242 1.13 -22.11 17.25
CA GLY A 242 0.03 -22.35 18.20
C GLY A 242 -1.17 -21.42 18.10
N ALA A 243 -1.27 -20.53 17.12
CA ALA A 243 -2.44 -19.63 17.02
C ALA A 243 -2.90 -19.45 15.57
N MET A 244 -4.09 -20.00 15.28
CA MET A 244 -5.03 -19.63 14.24
C MET A 244 -4.79 -20.16 12.81
N ASN A 245 -5.06 -21.43 12.59
CA ASN A 245 -5.60 -21.92 11.31
C ASN A 245 -7.11 -21.57 11.23
N ALA A 246 -7.47 -20.32 11.19
CA ALA A 246 -8.82 -19.91 10.85
C ALA A 246 -8.92 -19.84 9.33
N THR A 247 -9.44 -20.90 8.70
CA THR A 247 -9.85 -20.84 7.30
C THR A 247 -10.88 -19.71 7.16
N ILE A 248 -10.56 -18.69 6.38
CA ILE A 248 -11.51 -17.60 6.10
C ILE A 248 -12.63 -18.15 5.21
N SER A 249 -13.87 -17.78 5.56
CA SER A 249 -15.02 -18.09 4.74
C SER A 249 -15.20 -17.00 3.69
N HIS A 250 -15.14 -17.38 2.42
CA HIS A 250 -15.40 -16.48 1.31
C HIS A 250 -16.90 -16.37 1.04
N PRO A 251 -17.41 -15.17 0.69
CA PRO A 251 -18.81 -14.99 0.32
C PRO A 251 -19.20 -15.82 -0.90
N THR A 252 -20.46 -16.22 -0.97
CA THR A 252 -20.97 -16.96 -2.14
C THR A 252 -20.91 -16.15 -3.43
N SER A 253 -20.91 -14.82 -3.33
CA SER A 253 -20.72 -13.89 -4.45
C SER A 253 -19.33 -13.98 -5.10
N GLU A 254 -18.34 -14.56 -4.41
CA GLU A 254 -17.00 -14.79 -4.95
C GLU A 254 -16.84 -16.21 -5.50
N THR A 255 -17.49 -17.18 -4.86
CA THR A 255 -17.37 -18.58 -5.25
C THR A 255 -17.92 -18.78 -6.66
N SER A 256 -17.08 -19.27 -7.56
CA SER A 256 -17.42 -19.44 -8.98
C SER A 256 -17.75 -18.14 -9.73
N ASN A 257 -17.34 -17.00 -9.21
CA ASN A 257 -17.51 -15.70 -9.88
C ASN A 257 -16.47 -15.55 -11.00
N PRO A 258 -16.88 -15.35 -12.27
CA PRO A 258 -15.95 -15.20 -13.39
C PRO A 258 -15.17 -13.88 -13.37
N LEU A 259 -15.38 -13.02 -12.38
CA LEU A 259 -14.66 -11.77 -12.14
C LEU A 259 -13.75 -11.84 -10.90
N VAL A 260 -13.49 -13.02 -10.37
CA VAL A 260 -12.60 -13.27 -9.24
C VAL A 260 -11.58 -14.33 -9.63
N ASP A 261 -10.31 -13.91 -9.79
CA ASP A 261 -9.22 -14.82 -10.22
C ASP A 261 -8.63 -15.62 -9.05
N MET A 262 -8.68 -15.08 -7.84
CA MET A 262 -7.97 -15.66 -6.69
C MET A 262 -8.78 -15.47 -5.39
N GLN A 263 -8.55 -16.37 -4.46
CA GLN A 263 -9.00 -16.26 -3.07
C GLN A 263 -7.83 -16.61 -2.14
N ALA A 264 -7.52 -15.75 -1.18
CA ALA A 264 -6.44 -15.98 -0.23
C ALA A 264 -6.80 -17.15 0.71
N VAL A 265 -5.93 -18.15 0.79
CA VAL A 265 -6.19 -19.36 1.59
C VAL A 265 -5.93 -19.11 3.08
N ASN A 266 -4.86 -18.37 3.39
CA ASN A 266 -4.46 -18.07 4.77
C ASN A 266 -3.94 -16.63 4.90
N PRO A 267 -4.81 -15.62 4.75
CA PRO A 267 -4.42 -14.23 4.83
C PRO A 267 -4.05 -13.85 6.26
N MET A 268 -2.90 -13.17 6.40
CA MET A 268 -2.33 -12.75 7.68
C MET A 268 -2.23 -11.22 7.74
N PRO A 269 -2.21 -10.59 8.93
CA PRO A 269 -2.09 -9.14 9.07
C PRO A 269 -0.79 -8.56 8.48
N ARG A 270 0.32 -9.28 8.61
CA ARG A 270 1.68 -8.90 8.12
C ARG A 270 2.03 -7.44 8.44
N LEU A 271 1.68 -6.97 9.62
CA LEU A 271 1.99 -5.61 10.06
C LEU A 271 3.48 -5.38 10.27
N ASP A 272 4.24 -6.45 10.51
CA ASP A 272 5.69 -6.47 10.70
C ASP A 272 6.50 -6.63 9.39
N ASP A 273 5.82 -6.85 8.25
CA ASP A 273 6.45 -6.96 6.94
C ASP A 273 6.67 -5.57 6.30
N PRO A 274 7.91 -5.21 5.94
CA PRO A 274 8.18 -3.95 5.25
C PRO A 274 7.65 -3.90 3.81
N GLY A 275 7.28 -5.07 3.27
CA GLY A 275 6.76 -5.22 1.91
C GLY A 275 7.79 -5.74 0.90
N ILE A 276 7.26 -6.14 -0.23
CA ILE A 276 8.04 -6.71 -1.33
C ILE A 276 9.13 -5.73 -1.80
N GLY A 277 10.36 -6.25 -2.03
CA GLY A 277 11.51 -5.46 -2.45
C GLY A 277 12.17 -4.63 -1.35
N LEU A 278 11.64 -4.68 -0.12
CA LEU A 278 12.18 -3.97 1.04
C LEU A 278 12.71 -4.93 2.13
N ARG A 279 12.36 -6.21 2.05
CA ARG A 279 12.89 -7.24 2.93
C ARG A 279 14.40 -7.43 2.66
N ASP A 280 15.18 -7.57 3.71
CA ASP A 280 16.61 -7.89 3.64
C ASP A 280 17.47 -6.98 2.76
N ASN A 281 17.03 -5.73 2.56
CA ASN A 281 17.73 -4.74 1.74
C ASN A 281 18.87 -4.02 2.51
N GLY A 282 19.14 -4.42 3.74
CA GLY A 282 20.17 -3.85 4.60
C GLY A 282 19.82 -2.51 5.25
N ARG A 283 18.56 -2.03 5.09
CA ARG A 283 18.05 -0.79 5.65
C ARG A 283 16.97 -1.05 6.71
N ARG A 284 16.86 -0.17 7.70
CA ARG A 284 15.74 -0.16 8.63
C ARG A 284 14.53 0.48 7.91
N VAL A 285 13.60 -0.33 7.45
CA VAL A 285 12.38 0.09 6.77
C VAL A 285 11.24 0.27 7.77
N LEU A 286 10.40 1.29 7.57
CA LEU A 286 9.18 1.49 8.34
C LEU A 286 8.20 0.33 8.07
N ARG A 287 7.61 -0.22 9.14
CA ARG A 287 6.57 -1.24 9.06
C ARG A 287 5.30 -0.73 9.72
N TYR A 288 4.16 -1.26 9.35
CA TYR A 288 2.89 -0.89 10.00
C TYR A 288 2.93 -1.18 11.52
N ALA A 289 3.57 -2.26 11.94
CA ALA A 289 3.76 -2.60 13.36
C ALA A 289 4.53 -1.54 14.17
N ASP A 290 5.34 -0.72 13.49
CA ASP A 290 6.10 0.36 14.12
C ASP A 290 5.22 1.60 14.41
N LEU A 291 4.11 1.77 13.69
CA LEU A 291 3.21 2.91 13.84
C LEU A 291 2.32 2.73 15.06
N LYS A 292 2.47 3.60 16.05
CA LYS A 292 1.64 3.61 17.26
C LYS A 292 1.20 5.04 17.53
N SER A 293 -0.11 5.28 17.65
CA SER A 293 -0.62 6.59 18.02
C SER A 293 -0.06 7.05 19.37
N THR A 294 0.17 8.35 19.52
CA THR A 294 0.58 8.95 20.81
C THR A 294 -0.58 9.07 21.81
N PHE A 295 -1.79 8.75 21.38
CA PHE A 295 -3.02 8.81 22.15
C PHE A 295 -3.69 7.42 22.24
N ALA A 296 -4.53 7.24 23.25
CA ALA A 296 -5.33 6.04 23.41
C ALA A 296 -6.47 5.97 22.37
N ASP A 297 -7.12 4.81 22.25
CA ASP A 297 -8.32 4.66 21.40
C ASP A 297 -9.32 5.79 21.71
N PRO A 298 -9.63 6.66 20.72
CA PRO A 298 -10.44 7.85 20.98
C PRO A 298 -11.89 7.57 21.37
N ASP A 299 -12.43 6.43 20.99
CA ASP A 299 -13.79 6.00 21.37
C ASP A 299 -13.77 5.12 22.61
N GLY A 300 -12.81 4.21 22.73
CA GLY A 300 -12.65 3.29 23.86
C GLY A 300 -13.71 2.20 23.97
N ARG A 301 -14.76 2.22 23.16
CA ARG A 301 -15.81 1.16 23.13
C ARG A 301 -15.36 -0.04 22.30
N GLU A 302 -15.75 -1.22 22.69
CA GLU A 302 -15.61 -2.39 21.83
C GLU A 302 -16.58 -2.33 20.65
N PRO A 303 -16.18 -2.83 19.47
CA PRO A 303 -17.05 -2.88 18.31
C PRO A 303 -18.31 -3.72 18.55
N SER A 304 -19.47 -3.18 18.19
CA SER A 304 -20.77 -3.86 18.33
C SER A 304 -20.98 -4.99 17.32
N ARG A 305 -20.30 -4.91 16.17
CA ARG A 305 -20.32 -5.90 15.09
C ARG A 305 -19.05 -5.81 14.25
N THR A 306 -18.81 -6.84 13.46
CA THR A 306 -17.77 -6.87 12.45
C THR A 306 -18.40 -6.90 11.06
N LEU A 307 -17.87 -6.10 10.15
CA LEU A 307 -18.16 -6.11 8.73
C LEU A 307 -16.90 -6.62 8.03
N THR A 308 -16.95 -7.80 7.46
CA THR A 308 -15.86 -8.36 6.64
C THR A 308 -16.11 -8.02 5.18
N LEU A 309 -15.08 -7.52 4.51
CA LEU A 309 -15.11 -7.19 3.08
C LEU A 309 -13.87 -7.78 2.40
N HIS A 310 -14.09 -8.42 1.29
CA HIS A 310 -13.07 -9.04 0.46
C HIS A 310 -12.71 -8.14 -0.72
N LEU A 311 -11.43 -7.85 -0.90
CA LEU A 311 -10.92 -7.09 -2.05
C LEU A 311 -10.63 -8.10 -3.15
N THR A 312 -11.39 -8.04 -4.23
CA THR A 312 -11.38 -9.04 -5.30
C THR A 312 -11.08 -8.41 -6.65
N GLY A 313 -10.53 -9.20 -7.57
CA GLY A 313 -10.21 -8.73 -8.91
C GLY A 313 -10.06 -9.83 -9.93
N HIS A 314 -10.12 -9.41 -11.20
CA HIS A 314 -9.81 -10.22 -12.36
C HIS A 314 -8.84 -9.44 -13.25
N MET A 315 -7.59 -9.89 -13.27
CA MET A 315 -6.50 -9.18 -13.94
C MET A 315 -6.76 -9.02 -15.44
N GLU A 316 -7.07 -10.09 -16.17
CA GLU A 316 -7.22 -10.03 -17.62
C GLU A 316 -8.36 -9.10 -18.07
N LYS A 317 -9.48 -9.05 -17.32
CA LYS A 317 -10.62 -8.17 -17.63
C LYS A 317 -10.46 -6.79 -17.02
N PHE A 318 -9.44 -6.60 -16.21
CA PHE A 318 -9.21 -5.40 -15.40
C PHE A 318 -10.49 -4.96 -14.68
N ALA A 319 -11.08 -5.90 -13.92
CA ALA A 319 -12.28 -5.71 -13.15
C ALA A 319 -11.97 -5.85 -11.65
N TRP A 320 -12.38 -4.89 -10.85
CA TRP A 320 -12.08 -4.80 -9.42
C TRP A 320 -13.35 -4.63 -8.62
N SER A 321 -13.43 -5.23 -7.44
CA SER A 321 -14.65 -5.15 -6.63
C SER A 321 -14.39 -5.40 -5.15
N PHE A 322 -15.42 -5.18 -4.34
CA PHE A 322 -15.53 -5.75 -3.01
C PHE A 322 -16.48 -6.96 -3.08
N ASP A 323 -16.15 -8.06 -2.41
CA ASP A 323 -16.97 -9.27 -2.31
C ASP A 323 -17.40 -9.85 -3.67
N GLY A 324 -16.60 -9.64 -4.71
CA GLY A 324 -16.94 -10.06 -6.08
C GLY A 324 -18.04 -9.22 -6.75
N ILE A 325 -18.54 -8.15 -6.10
CA ILE A 325 -19.63 -7.32 -6.59
C ILE A 325 -19.09 -5.95 -6.99
N PRO A 326 -19.11 -5.54 -8.27
CA PRO A 326 -18.67 -4.23 -8.69
C PRO A 326 -19.63 -3.13 -8.19
N PHE A 327 -19.15 -1.90 -8.08
CA PHE A 327 -19.92 -0.78 -7.54
C PHE A 327 -21.30 -0.59 -8.17
N ALA A 328 -21.41 -0.78 -9.49
CA ALA A 328 -22.68 -0.59 -10.22
C ALA A 328 -23.82 -1.53 -9.75
N GLU A 329 -23.45 -2.66 -9.11
CA GLU A 329 -24.39 -3.69 -8.64
C GLU A 329 -24.45 -3.76 -7.10
N ALA A 330 -23.65 -2.93 -6.42
CA ALA A 330 -23.47 -3.02 -4.99
C ALA A 330 -24.53 -2.22 -4.20
N GLU A 331 -25.05 -2.83 -3.15
CA GLU A 331 -25.84 -2.12 -2.15
C GLU A 331 -24.92 -1.27 -1.24
N PRO A 332 -25.40 -0.11 -0.76
CA PRO A 332 -24.67 0.70 0.20
C PRO A 332 -24.42 -0.03 1.52
N LEU A 333 -23.24 0.16 2.09
CA LEU A 333 -22.93 -0.26 3.44
C LEU A 333 -23.63 0.70 4.42
N ARG A 334 -24.55 0.18 5.26
CA ARG A 334 -25.30 1.00 6.20
C ARG A 334 -24.70 0.94 7.59
N LEU A 335 -24.38 2.11 8.13
CA LEU A 335 -23.90 2.32 9.49
C LEU A 335 -24.91 3.16 10.25
N ARG A 336 -25.12 2.83 11.53
CA ARG A 336 -25.96 3.65 12.42
C ARG A 336 -25.12 4.78 13.00
N TYR A 337 -25.67 5.98 13.01
CA TYR A 337 -25.00 7.09 13.67
C TYR A 337 -24.67 6.76 15.12
N GLY A 338 -23.42 7.01 15.51
CA GLY A 338 -22.90 6.73 16.84
C GLY A 338 -22.50 5.26 17.09
N GLU A 339 -22.69 4.33 16.14
CA GLU A 339 -22.18 2.98 16.33
C GLU A 339 -20.65 2.92 16.25
N ARG A 340 -20.07 1.98 17.01
CA ARG A 340 -18.68 1.56 16.90
C ARG A 340 -18.65 0.17 16.28
N LEU A 341 -18.05 0.01 15.10
CA LEU A 341 -17.94 -1.27 14.41
C LEU A 341 -16.49 -1.59 14.05
N ARG A 342 -16.22 -2.86 13.79
CA ARG A 342 -14.97 -3.32 13.17
C ARG A 342 -15.21 -3.53 11.69
N ILE A 343 -14.30 -3.03 10.87
CA ILE A 343 -14.17 -3.44 9.47
C ILE A 343 -12.95 -4.34 9.36
N GLU A 344 -13.15 -5.50 8.78
CA GLU A 344 -12.11 -6.44 8.45
C GLU A 344 -11.97 -6.53 6.94
N LEU A 345 -10.80 -6.21 6.44
CA LEU A 345 -10.47 -6.33 5.02
C LEU A 345 -9.63 -7.57 4.77
N VAL A 346 -9.98 -8.31 3.74
CA VAL A 346 -9.23 -9.45 3.22
C VAL A 346 -8.85 -9.15 1.78
N ASN A 347 -7.56 -9.15 1.46
CA ASN A 347 -7.14 -8.96 0.08
C ASN A 347 -7.02 -10.32 -0.62
N ASP A 348 -8.05 -10.65 -1.38
CA ASP A 348 -8.16 -11.84 -2.24
C ASP A 348 -7.70 -11.56 -3.67
N SER A 349 -6.92 -10.51 -3.87
CA SER A 349 -6.33 -10.16 -5.15
C SER A 349 -4.81 -10.20 -5.08
N MET A 350 -4.20 -10.16 -6.24
CA MET A 350 -2.75 -10.21 -6.41
C MET A 350 -2.09 -8.82 -6.41
N MET A 351 -2.90 -7.77 -6.27
CA MET A 351 -2.44 -6.39 -6.25
C MET A 351 -2.58 -5.79 -4.85
N ALA A 352 -1.75 -4.81 -4.54
CA ALA A 352 -1.93 -4.01 -3.34
C ALA A 352 -3.06 -3.00 -3.53
N HIS A 353 -3.84 -2.75 -2.48
CA HIS A 353 -4.97 -1.81 -2.50
C HIS A 353 -4.89 -0.86 -1.31
N PRO A 354 -4.60 0.43 -1.49
CA PRO A 354 -4.77 1.43 -0.44
C PRO A 354 -6.27 1.78 -0.33
N ILE A 355 -6.89 1.36 0.76
CA ILE A 355 -8.33 1.51 0.98
C ILE A 355 -8.60 2.74 1.83
N HIS A 356 -9.44 3.64 1.34
CA HIS A 356 -9.79 4.91 1.97
C HIS A 356 -11.28 5.02 2.22
N LEU A 357 -11.64 5.31 3.46
CA LEU A 357 -13.01 5.61 3.89
C LEU A 357 -13.15 7.11 4.14
N HIS A 358 -13.98 7.79 3.36
CA HIS A 358 -14.28 9.20 3.56
C HIS A 358 -15.11 9.45 4.81
N GLY A 359 -14.94 10.61 5.41
CA GLY A 359 -15.75 11.14 6.50
C GLY A 359 -15.57 10.48 7.87
N LEU A 360 -14.93 9.34 7.94
CA LEU A 360 -14.71 8.57 9.16
C LEU A 360 -13.25 8.16 9.31
N TRP A 361 -12.77 8.02 10.54
CA TRP A 361 -11.42 7.54 10.81
C TRP A 361 -11.35 6.01 10.86
N SER A 362 -10.24 5.47 10.42
CA SER A 362 -9.88 4.06 10.51
C SER A 362 -8.87 3.86 11.63
N ASP A 363 -9.32 3.33 12.75
CA ASP A 363 -8.49 3.02 13.92
C ASP A 363 -7.93 1.61 13.77
N LEU A 364 -6.73 1.48 13.15
CA LEU A 364 -6.10 0.19 12.85
C LEU A 364 -5.86 -0.61 14.14
N GLU A 365 -6.15 -1.90 14.08
CA GLU A 365 -5.89 -2.85 15.15
C GLU A 365 -4.56 -3.58 14.94
N ASP A 366 -3.91 -3.92 16.07
CA ASP A 366 -2.77 -4.84 16.08
C ASP A 366 -3.24 -6.31 15.89
N GLU A 367 -2.31 -7.25 15.85
CA GLU A 367 -2.59 -8.69 15.71
C GLU A 367 -3.45 -9.28 16.83
N HIS A 368 -3.61 -8.53 17.95
CA HIS A 368 -4.43 -8.94 19.09
C HIS A 368 -5.78 -8.21 19.13
N GLY A 369 -6.13 -7.46 18.09
CA GLY A 369 -7.38 -6.69 17.99
C GLY A 369 -7.41 -5.44 18.86
N ARG A 370 -6.25 -4.91 19.28
CA ARG A 370 -6.14 -3.68 20.08
C ARG A 370 -5.84 -2.50 19.17
N PHE A 371 -6.37 -1.33 19.52
CA PHE A 371 -6.05 -0.09 18.83
C PHE A 371 -4.53 0.13 18.75
N GLN A 372 -4.04 0.39 17.55
CA GLN A 372 -2.63 0.62 17.27
C GLN A 372 -2.36 2.04 16.76
N VAL A 373 -3.00 2.43 15.66
CA VAL A 373 -2.78 3.73 15.03
C VAL A 373 -4.02 4.19 14.27
N ARG A 374 -4.33 5.48 14.33
CA ARG A 374 -5.39 6.11 13.54
C ARG A 374 -4.85 6.51 12.18
N LYS A 375 -5.57 6.10 11.13
CA LYS A 375 -5.24 6.40 9.73
C LYS A 375 -6.51 6.75 8.94
N HIS A 376 -6.36 7.37 7.80
CA HIS A 376 -7.46 7.53 6.83
C HIS A 376 -7.33 6.59 5.63
N THR A 377 -6.15 6.01 5.39
CA THR A 377 -5.89 5.06 4.32
C THR A 377 -5.22 3.81 4.90
N ILE A 378 -5.76 2.65 4.60
CA ILE A 378 -5.22 1.35 5.02
C ILE A 378 -4.66 0.64 3.79
N ASP A 379 -3.35 0.50 3.72
CA ASP A 379 -2.71 -0.30 2.68
C ASP A 379 -2.99 -1.79 2.89
N MET A 380 -3.37 -2.47 1.82
CA MET A 380 -3.71 -3.89 1.81
C MET A 380 -2.84 -4.63 0.78
N PRO A 381 -1.62 -5.06 1.13
CA PRO A 381 -0.81 -5.92 0.27
C PRO A 381 -1.54 -7.22 -0.10
N PRO A 382 -1.15 -7.91 -1.19
CA PRO A 382 -1.74 -9.18 -1.59
C PRO A 382 -1.77 -10.20 -0.44
N GLY A 383 -2.84 -10.98 -0.33
CA GLY A 383 -2.96 -12.04 0.67
C GLY A 383 -2.92 -11.56 2.13
N THR A 384 -3.24 -10.30 2.39
CA THR A 384 -3.31 -9.77 3.76
C THR A 384 -4.73 -9.68 4.27
N ARG A 385 -4.85 -9.72 5.62
CA ARG A 385 -6.07 -9.48 6.36
C ARG A 385 -5.77 -8.43 7.42
N ARG A 386 -6.47 -7.30 7.41
CA ARG A 386 -6.30 -6.21 8.38
C ARG A 386 -7.63 -5.76 8.92
N SER A 387 -7.68 -5.48 10.22
CA SER A 387 -8.87 -5.01 10.91
C SER A 387 -8.67 -3.61 11.44
N TYR A 388 -9.69 -2.80 11.41
CA TYR A 388 -9.73 -1.49 12.02
C TYR A 388 -11.13 -1.18 12.56
N ARG A 389 -11.17 -0.32 13.57
CA ARG A 389 -12.40 0.14 14.19
C ARG A 389 -12.84 1.45 13.56
N VAL A 390 -14.14 1.63 13.41
CA VAL A 390 -14.74 2.85 12.89
C VAL A 390 -15.83 3.32 13.86
N THR A 391 -15.80 4.60 14.24
CA THR A 391 -16.93 5.26 14.90
C THR A 391 -17.72 6.03 13.85
N ALA A 392 -18.99 5.69 13.68
CA ALA A 392 -19.86 6.32 12.71
C ALA A 392 -20.41 7.65 13.24
N ASP A 393 -19.54 8.66 13.39
CA ASP A 393 -19.80 9.93 14.04
C ASP A 393 -20.13 11.10 13.08
N ALA A 394 -20.18 10.81 11.77
CA ALA A 394 -20.52 11.79 10.74
C ALA A 394 -21.66 11.29 9.86
N LEU A 395 -22.84 11.90 10.01
CA LEU A 395 -24.01 11.61 9.14
C LEU A 395 -23.70 11.90 7.68
N GLY A 396 -24.24 11.10 6.77
CA GLY A 396 -24.14 11.35 5.34
C GLY A 396 -23.85 10.12 4.49
N ARG A 397 -23.44 10.40 3.25
CA ARG A 397 -23.05 9.41 2.26
C ARG A 397 -21.56 9.59 1.96
N TRP A 398 -20.80 8.55 2.19
CA TRP A 398 -19.34 8.58 2.13
C TRP A 398 -18.82 7.61 1.07
N ALA A 399 -17.79 8.03 0.34
CA ALA A 399 -17.06 7.13 -0.55
C ALA A 399 -16.18 6.19 0.28
N TYR A 400 -16.12 4.94 -0.11
CA TYR A 400 -15.22 3.94 0.44
C TYR A 400 -14.64 3.13 -0.71
N HIS A 401 -13.35 3.28 -0.96
CA HIS A 401 -12.77 2.82 -2.22
C HIS A 401 -11.28 2.52 -2.14
N CYS A 402 -10.80 1.78 -3.12
CA CYS A 402 -9.37 1.69 -3.40
C CYS A 402 -8.89 3.03 -3.96
N HIS A 403 -7.76 3.53 -3.46
CA HIS A 403 -7.21 4.81 -3.93
C HIS A 403 -6.30 4.67 -5.16
N LEU A 404 -6.08 3.46 -5.67
CA LEU A 404 -5.61 3.27 -7.04
C LEU A 404 -6.77 3.61 -7.98
N LEU A 405 -6.66 4.75 -8.68
CA LEU A 405 -7.82 5.35 -9.36
C LEU A 405 -8.41 4.45 -10.45
N TYR A 406 -7.60 3.66 -11.15
CA TYR A 406 -8.14 2.74 -12.16
C TYR A 406 -8.80 1.51 -11.54
N HIS A 407 -8.42 1.08 -10.33
CA HIS A 407 -9.16 0.08 -9.57
C HIS A 407 -10.51 0.61 -9.11
N MET A 408 -10.53 1.83 -8.57
CA MET A 408 -11.75 2.51 -8.17
C MET A 408 -12.73 2.63 -9.35
N GLU A 409 -12.26 3.16 -10.49
CA GLU A 409 -13.05 3.36 -11.71
C GLU A 409 -13.52 2.03 -12.33
N SER A 410 -12.79 0.94 -12.09
CA SER A 410 -13.14 -0.40 -12.56
C SER A 410 -14.03 -1.19 -11.61
N GLY A 411 -14.49 -0.57 -10.50
CA GLY A 411 -15.53 -1.10 -9.63
C GLY A 411 -15.19 -1.29 -8.15
N MET A 412 -13.92 -1.07 -7.71
CA MET A 412 -13.55 -1.20 -6.29
C MET A 412 -13.96 0.04 -5.49
N PHE A 413 -15.25 0.20 -5.36
CA PHE A 413 -15.92 1.32 -4.69
C PHE A 413 -17.17 0.83 -3.94
N ARG A 414 -17.48 1.46 -2.81
CA ARG A 414 -18.73 1.30 -2.06
C ARG A 414 -19.23 2.68 -1.59
N GLU A 415 -20.53 2.83 -1.55
CA GLU A 415 -21.17 3.89 -0.79
C GLU A 415 -21.35 3.43 0.65
N VAL A 416 -20.88 4.24 1.61
CA VAL A 416 -21.18 4.07 3.04
C VAL A 416 -22.21 5.12 3.42
N ARG A 417 -23.32 4.69 4.03
CA ARG A 417 -24.36 5.58 4.56
C ARG A 417 -24.35 5.52 6.08
N VAL A 418 -24.12 6.67 6.69
CA VAL A 418 -24.31 6.85 8.12
C VAL A 418 -25.65 7.51 8.34
N GLU A 419 -26.59 6.78 8.93
CA GLU A 419 -27.99 7.18 9.08
C GLU A 419 -28.38 7.13 10.58
N GLU A 420 -29.29 8.03 11.00
CA GLU A 420 -29.94 7.93 12.29
C GLU A 420 -30.83 6.68 12.38
N GLU A 421 -30.95 6.11 13.56
CA GLU A 421 -31.89 5.02 13.78
C GLU A 421 -33.30 5.52 13.55
N ARG A 422 -34.00 5.00 12.54
CA ARG A 422 -35.40 5.32 12.35
C ARG A 422 -36.16 4.70 13.50
N HIS A 423 -36.60 5.51 14.46
CA HIS A 423 -37.65 5.08 15.37
C HIS A 423 -38.89 4.80 14.52
N HIS A 424 -39.23 3.53 14.29
CA HIS A 424 -40.57 3.19 13.87
C HIS A 424 -41.47 3.57 15.04
N GLU A 425 -42.15 4.72 14.93
CA GLU A 425 -43.30 5.00 15.76
C GLU A 425 -44.28 3.85 15.52
N ALA A 426 -44.53 3.09 16.60
CA ALA A 426 -45.43 1.94 16.62
C ALA A 426 -46.91 2.41 16.59
#